data_fdd2abd8ab9b34027e63408c53ce8598
#
_entry.id   fdd2abd8ab9b34027e63408c53ce8598
#
_cell.length_a   1.000
_cell.length_b   1.000
_cell.length_c   1.000
_cell.angle_alpha   90.00
_cell.angle_beta   90.00
_cell.angle_gamma   90.00
#
_symmetry.space_group_name_H-M   'P 1'
#
loop_
_entity.id
_entity.type
_entity.pdbx_description
1 polymer ?
#
loop_
_entity_poly.entity_id
_entity_poly.type
_entity_poly.pdbx_seq_one_letter_code
_entity_poly.pdbx_strand_id
1 'polypeptide(L)'
;MSLQSWSDVTNIHFVDAGQGDQGDLTFGNFSSSVGGAAFAFLPDVPDALKGQSWYLINSSYSANVNPANGNYGRQTLTHEIGHTLGLSHPGDYNAGEGDPTYADATYAEDTRAYSVMSYWEEQNTGQDFKGAYSSAPLLDDIAAIQKLYGANLTTRTGDTVYGFNSNTERDFYSATSSSSKLVFSVWDAGGNDTLDFSGFSQNQKINLNEKALSDVGGLKGNVSIAAGVTVENAIGGSGSDLLIGNDVANVLKGGAGNDILYGGLGADQLWGGAGADTFVYGDIAESSAAAPDTLRDFVSGQDKIDLSGLDAFVNGGLVLQYVDAFAGKAGQAILSYDAASKAGSLAIDFSGDAHADFAINLIGQATQADIVV
;
A
#
# COMPACT_ATOMS: atom_id res chain seq x y z
N MET A 1 -16.90 2.21 -13.89
CA MET A 1 -15.71 2.07 -13.03
C MET A 1 -15.20 3.41 -12.48
N SER A 2 -14.93 4.48 -13.28
CA SER A 2 -14.45 5.76 -12.72
C SER A 2 -15.43 6.45 -11.76
N LEU A 3 -16.72 6.53 -12.06
CA LEU A 3 -17.72 6.98 -11.08
C LEU A 3 -17.73 6.09 -9.82
N GLN A 4 -17.65 4.77 -10.02
CA GLN A 4 -17.66 3.82 -8.91
C GLN A 4 -16.43 3.98 -8.01
N SER A 5 -15.25 4.33 -8.55
CA SER A 5 -14.06 4.55 -7.71
C SER A 5 -14.21 5.75 -6.76
N TRP A 6 -14.96 6.77 -7.16
CA TRP A 6 -15.31 7.90 -6.27
C TRP A 6 -16.38 7.51 -5.25
N SER A 7 -17.42 6.73 -5.65
CA SER A 7 -18.41 6.19 -4.70
C SER A 7 -17.78 5.27 -3.65
N ASP A 8 -16.76 4.50 -4.04
CA ASP A 8 -16.11 3.57 -3.12
C ASP A 8 -15.46 4.29 -1.93
N VAL A 9 -14.97 5.51 -2.14
CA VAL A 9 -14.24 6.27 -1.11
C VAL A 9 -15.09 7.31 -0.38
N THR A 10 -16.30 7.64 -0.88
CA THR A 10 -17.16 8.69 -0.33
C THR A 10 -18.62 8.24 -0.20
N ASN A 11 -19.42 9.01 0.50
CA ASN A 11 -20.89 8.77 0.62
C ASN A 11 -21.69 9.22 -0.62
N ILE A 12 -21.05 9.37 -1.79
CA ILE A 12 -21.73 9.74 -3.03
C ILE A 12 -22.26 8.47 -3.72
N HIS A 13 -23.52 8.49 -4.10
CA HIS A 13 -24.14 7.44 -4.90
C HIS A 13 -24.54 7.97 -6.28
N PHE A 14 -24.01 7.37 -7.32
CA PHE A 14 -24.36 7.71 -8.69
C PHE A 14 -25.50 6.84 -9.20
N VAL A 15 -26.48 7.49 -9.81
CA VAL A 15 -27.63 6.84 -10.45
C VAL A 15 -27.63 7.21 -11.92
N ASP A 16 -27.72 6.21 -12.80
CA ASP A 16 -27.82 6.46 -14.24
C ASP A 16 -29.15 7.13 -14.58
N ALA A 17 -29.08 8.38 -15.03
CA ALA A 17 -30.25 9.18 -15.46
C ALA A 17 -30.61 8.94 -16.95
N GLY A 18 -29.88 8.09 -17.65
CA GLY A 18 -30.05 7.84 -19.08
C GLY A 18 -29.32 8.86 -19.97
N GLN A 19 -29.78 8.97 -21.21
CA GLN A 19 -29.18 9.90 -22.17
C GLN A 19 -29.89 11.26 -22.14
N GLY A 20 -29.11 12.32 -22.26
CA GLY A 20 -29.57 13.71 -22.30
C GLY A 20 -28.88 14.60 -21.28
N ASP A 21 -29.46 15.75 -21.01
CA ASP A 21 -28.93 16.81 -20.15
C ASP A 21 -29.67 16.92 -18.79
N GLN A 22 -30.36 15.86 -18.38
CA GLN A 22 -31.19 15.86 -17.18
C GLN A 22 -30.47 15.36 -15.90
N GLY A 23 -29.23 14.88 -16.03
CA GLY A 23 -28.43 14.42 -14.88
C GLY A 23 -27.68 15.57 -14.20
N ASP A 24 -27.40 15.41 -12.91
CA ASP A 24 -26.52 16.32 -12.15
C ASP A 24 -25.09 16.30 -12.70
N LEU A 25 -24.61 15.14 -13.20
CA LEU A 25 -23.37 15.00 -13.93
C LEU A 25 -23.66 14.59 -15.38
N THR A 26 -23.04 15.29 -16.31
CA THR A 26 -23.18 15.02 -17.75
C THR A 26 -21.81 14.86 -18.41
N PHE A 27 -21.77 13.97 -19.39
CA PHE A 27 -20.56 13.62 -20.12
C PHE A 27 -20.72 13.93 -21.60
N GLY A 28 -19.89 14.80 -22.13
CA GLY A 28 -19.93 15.22 -23.52
C GLY A 28 -18.62 14.97 -24.25
N ASN A 29 -18.68 14.97 -25.59
CA ASN A 29 -17.50 14.88 -26.44
C ASN A 29 -17.38 16.11 -27.33
N PHE A 30 -16.15 16.51 -27.61
CA PHE A 30 -15.82 17.54 -28.59
C PHE A 30 -14.72 17.08 -29.53
N SER A 31 -14.63 17.69 -30.73
CA SER A 31 -13.70 17.26 -31.77
C SER A 31 -12.59 18.28 -32.07
N SER A 32 -12.72 19.52 -31.58
CA SER A 32 -11.71 20.57 -31.76
C SER A 32 -10.67 20.50 -30.65
N SER A 33 -9.38 20.59 -30.98
CA SER A 33 -8.28 20.58 -30.03
C SER A 33 -8.08 21.90 -29.27
N VAL A 34 -9.00 22.85 -29.38
CA VAL A 34 -8.97 24.09 -28.58
C VAL A 34 -9.49 23.77 -27.19
N GLY A 35 -8.64 23.80 -26.17
CA GLY A 35 -9.03 23.57 -24.77
C GLY A 35 -8.46 22.30 -24.12
N GLY A 36 -7.47 21.62 -24.73
CA GLY A 36 -6.82 20.47 -24.10
C GLY A 36 -7.46 19.13 -24.43
N ALA A 37 -7.11 18.10 -23.66
CA ALA A 37 -7.56 16.72 -23.84
C ALA A 37 -8.96 16.49 -23.26
N ALA A 38 -9.33 17.20 -22.21
CA ALA A 38 -10.62 17.20 -21.55
C ALA A 38 -10.75 18.46 -20.70
N PHE A 39 -11.95 18.74 -20.23
CA PHE A 39 -12.22 19.75 -19.21
C PHE A 39 -13.53 19.45 -18.50
N ALA A 40 -13.68 19.95 -17.28
CA ALA A 40 -14.92 19.88 -16.52
C ALA A 40 -15.19 21.21 -15.82
N PHE A 41 -16.41 21.38 -15.35
CA PHE A 41 -16.82 22.54 -14.59
C PHE A 41 -16.98 22.21 -13.12
N LEU A 42 -16.38 23.02 -12.25
CA LEU A 42 -16.52 22.92 -10.80
C LEU A 42 -17.98 23.25 -10.37
N PRO A 43 -18.44 22.82 -9.17
CA PRO A 43 -19.79 23.07 -8.71
C PRO A 43 -20.15 24.54 -8.43
N ASP A 44 -19.19 25.44 -8.35
CA ASP A 44 -19.36 26.87 -8.08
C ASP A 44 -19.65 27.74 -9.32
N VAL A 45 -19.70 27.13 -10.50
CA VAL A 45 -20.06 27.82 -11.75
C VAL A 45 -21.60 27.97 -11.88
N PRO A 46 -22.09 28.80 -12.86
CA PRO A 46 -23.51 28.91 -13.14
C PRO A 46 -24.19 27.56 -13.41
N ASP A 47 -25.44 27.40 -12.95
CA ASP A 47 -26.22 26.14 -13.00
C ASP A 47 -26.24 25.47 -14.39
N ALA A 48 -26.20 26.23 -15.45
CA ALA A 48 -26.18 25.68 -16.81
C ALA A 48 -24.89 24.92 -17.18
N LEU A 49 -23.83 25.06 -16.40
CA LEU A 49 -22.52 24.44 -16.65
C LEU A 49 -22.13 23.41 -15.58
N LYS A 50 -22.74 23.44 -14.43
CA LYS A 50 -22.43 22.54 -13.30
C LYS A 50 -22.48 21.09 -13.73
N GLY A 51 -21.51 20.31 -13.23
CA GLY A 51 -21.45 18.86 -13.41
C GLY A 51 -21.18 18.40 -14.84
N GLN A 52 -20.87 19.32 -15.78
CA GLN A 52 -20.51 18.94 -17.13
C GLN A 52 -19.02 18.59 -17.21
N SER A 53 -18.71 17.49 -17.88
CA SER A 53 -17.36 17.11 -18.28
C SER A 53 -17.30 16.79 -19.76
N TRP A 54 -16.25 17.22 -20.42
CA TRP A 54 -16.10 17.17 -21.87
C TRP A 54 -14.77 16.54 -22.27
N TYR A 55 -14.79 15.65 -23.25
CA TYR A 55 -13.66 14.83 -23.66
C TYR A 55 -13.35 15.00 -25.14
N LEU A 56 -12.09 15.28 -25.46
CA LEU A 56 -11.64 15.38 -26.86
C LEU A 56 -11.64 13.99 -27.48
N ILE A 57 -12.40 13.84 -28.57
CA ILE A 57 -12.41 12.63 -29.40
C ILE A 57 -12.28 13.07 -30.87
N ASN A 58 -11.11 12.81 -31.45
CA ASN A 58 -10.88 13.02 -32.89
C ASN A 58 -9.83 12.04 -33.45
N SER A 59 -9.57 12.10 -34.74
CA SER A 59 -8.63 11.18 -35.42
C SER A 59 -7.16 11.33 -34.99
N SER A 60 -6.78 12.47 -34.42
CA SER A 60 -5.42 12.75 -33.96
C SER A 60 -5.23 12.56 -32.46
N TYR A 61 -6.31 12.35 -31.70
CA TYR A 61 -6.27 12.13 -30.27
C TYR A 61 -7.21 10.96 -29.87
N SER A 62 -6.62 9.81 -29.63
CA SER A 62 -7.36 8.56 -29.38
C SER A 62 -7.38 8.15 -27.88
N ALA A 63 -6.70 8.86 -26.99
CA ALA A 63 -6.59 8.48 -25.59
C ALA A 63 -7.97 8.33 -24.91
N ASN A 64 -8.90 9.24 -25.18
CA ASN A 64 -10.24 9.22 -24.59
C ASN A 64 -11.23 8.29 -25.28
N VAL A 65 -10.87 7.70 -26.43
CA VAL A 65 -11.78 6.81 -27.20
C VAL A 65 -12.02 5.49 -26.48
N ASN A 66 -10.99 4.99 -25.77
CA ASN A 66 -11.06 3.74 -25.03
C ASN A 66 -10.38 3.89 -23.65
N PRO A 67 -11.09 4.42 -22.66
CA PRO A 67 -10.56 4.62 -21.30
C PRO A 67 -10.43 3.29 -20.54
N ALA A 68 -9.37 2.54 -20.86
CA ALA A 68 -9.08 1.26 -20.22
C ALA A 68 -8.27 1.44 -18.91
N ASN A 69 -8.33 0.45 -18.03
CA ASN A 69 -7.56 0.45 -16.79
C ASN A 69 -6.06 0.67 -17.06
N GLY A 70 -5.46 1.56 -16.30
CA GLY A 70 -4.03 1.88 -16.35
C GLY A 70 -3.62 2.79 -17.53
N ASN A 71 -4.54 3.28 -18.36
CA ASN A 71 -4.21 4.20 -19.45
C ASN A 71 -4.58 5.66 -19.13
N TYR A 72 -3.99 6.59 -19.88
CA TYR A 72 -4.21 8.03 -19.71
C TYR A 72 -5.69 8.43 -19.88
N GLY A 73 -6.42 7.82 -20.81
CA GLY A 73 -7.84 8.15 -21.00
C GLY A 73 -8.71 7.80 -19.79
N ARG A 74 -8.39 6.71 -19.09
CA ARG A 74 -9.10 6.36 -17.86
C ARG A 74 -8.73 7.30 -16.70
N GLN A 75 -7.47 7.69 -16.57
CA GLN A 75 -7.07 8.72 -15.62
C GLN A 75 -7.77 10.05 -15.91
N THR A 76 -7.77 10.51 -17.18
CA THR A 76 -8.48 11.73 -17.59
C THR A 76 -9.95 11.67 -17.21
N LEU A 77 -10.63 10.56 -17.47
CA LEU A 77 -12.04 10.40 -17.08
C LEU A 77 -12.23 10.52 -15.57
N THR A 78 -11.36 9.90 -14.78
CA THR A 78 -11.42 9.97 -13.30
C THR A 78 -11.09 11.37 -12.79
N HIS A 79 -10.12 12.05 -13.40
CA HIS A 79 -9.73 13.44 -13.12
C HIS A 79 -10.90 14.42 -13.33
N GLU A 80 -11.52 14.40 -14.52
CA GLU A 80 -12.61 15.30 -14.83
C GLU A 80 -13.85 15.07 -13.94
N ILE A 81 -14.12 13.82 -13.56
CA ILE A 81 -15.15 13.52 -12.55
C ILE A 81 -14.78 14.18 -11.21
N GLY A 82 -13.51 14.14 -10.80
CA GLY A 82 -13.04 14.83 -9.59
C GLY A 82 -13.38 16.33 -9.60
N HIS A 83 -13.18 17.02 -10.73
CA HIS A 83 -13.59 18.41 -10.89
C HIS A 83 -15.11 18.61 -10.74
N THR A 84 -15.92 17.76 -11.38
CA THR A 84 -17.38 17.86 -11.24
C THR A 84 -17.86 17.63 -9.81
N LEU A 85 -17.05 16.95 -8.98
CA LEU A 85 -17.29 16.72 -7.56
C LEU A 85 -16.69 17.82 -6.66
N GLY A 86 -16.03 18.83 -7.22
CA GLY A 86 -15.50 19.98 -6.48
C GLY A 86 -14.03 19.94 -6.12
N LEU A 87 -13.25 18.98 -6.65
CA LEU A 87 -11.80 18.99 -6.50
C LEU A 87 -11.16 19.91 -7.54
N SER A 88 -10.35 20.86 -7.11
CA SER A 88 -9.43 21.62 -7.96
C SER A 88 -8.14 20.84 -8.20
N HIS A 89 -7.25 21.36 -9.06
CA HIS A 89 -5.86 20.90 -9.05
C HIS A 89 -5.21 21.18 -7.70
N PRO A 90 -4.21 20.39 -7.28
CA PRO A 90 -3.53 20.60 -6.01
C PRO A 90 -2.81 21.93 -5.90
N GLY A 91 -2.37 22.51 -7.02
CA GLY A 91 -1.76 23.84 -7.14
C GLY A 91 -2.61 24.81 -7.96
N ASP A 92 -2.17 26.07 -8.03
CA ASP A 92 -2.82 27.14 -8.81
C ASP A 92 -2.32 27.10 -10.26
N TYR A 93 -2.73 26.08 -11.01
CA TYR A 93 -2.40 25.89 -12.42
C TYR A 93 -3.56 25.28 -13.20
N ASN A 94 -3.73 25.72 -14.47
CA ASN A 94 -4.73 25.18 -15.38
C ASN A 94 -4.16 25.05 -16.80
N ALA A 95 -4.65 24.09 -17.56
CA ALA A 95 -4.30 23.95 -18.97
C ALA A 95 -4.75 25.19 -19.77
N GLY A 96 -3.82 25.80 -20.51
CA GLY A 96 -4.08 27.00 -21.30
C GLY A 96 -3.88 28.34 -20.53
N GLU A 97 -3.50 28.28 -19.28
CA GLU A 97 -3.13 29.44 -18.48
C GLU A 97 -1.61 29.44 -18.24
N GLY A 98 -0.85 29.99 -19.19
CA GLY A 98 0.63 29.96 -19.16
C GLY A 98 1.21 28.60 -19.55
N ASP A 99 2.47 28.38 -19.18
CA ASP A 99 3.20 27.10 -19.34
C ASP A 99 3.59 26.59 -17.95
N PRO A 100 2.67 26.01 -17.16
CA PRO A 100 2.98 25.59 -15.80
C PRO A 100 4.02 24.46 -15.79
N THR A 101 4.86 24.44 -14.75
CA THR A 101 5.91 23.46 -14.52
C THR A 101 5.81 22.93 -13.09
N TYR A 102 6.54 21.87 -12.74
CA TYR A 102 6.53 21.35 -11.37
C TYR A 102 7.00 22.39 -10.32
N ALA A 103 7.70 23.45 -10.74
CA ALA A 103 8.05 24.55 -9.84
C ALA A 103 6.83 25.37 -9.35
N ASP A 104 5.67 25.19 -10.02
CA ASP A 104 4.40 25.82 -9.63
C ASP A 104 3.59 24.95 -8.67
N ALA A 105 4.10 23.75 -8.31
CA ALA A 105 3.51 22.90 -7.28
C ALA A 105 3.55 23.61 -5.92
N THR A 106 2.45 23.56 -5.18
CA THR A 106 2.33 24.23 -3.87
C THR A 106 2.89 23.40 -2.71
N TYR A 107 3.06 22.08 -2.92
CA TYR A 107 3.68 21.14 -1.98
C TYR A 107 4.39 20.02 -2.75
N ALA A 108 5.30 19.32 -2.08
CA ALA A 108 6.20 18.37 -2.74
C ALA A 108 5.48 17.14 -3.32
N GLU A 109 4.39 16.68 -2.67
CA GLU A 109 3.62 15.51 -3.12
C GLU A 109 2.61 15.84 -4.24
N ASP A 110 2.53 17.10 -4.74
CA ASP A 110 1.70 17.42 -5.90
C ASP A 110 2.25 16.72 -7.16
N THR A 111 1.98 15.43 -7.26
CA THR A 111 2.32 14.57 -8.40
C THR A 111 1.28 13.47 -8.59
N ARG A 112 1.30 12.82 -9.74
CA ARG A 112 0.45 11.65 -10.05
C ARG A 112 0.71 10.44 -9.18
N ALA A 113 1.71 10.48 -8.30
CA ALA A 113 1.92 9.47 -7.28
C ALA A 113 0.90 9.57 -6.13
N TYR A 114 0.38 10.77 -5.87
CA TYR A 114 -0.49 11.06 -4.74
C TYR A 114 -1.89 11.52 -5.13
N SER A 115 -2.04 12.10 -6.34
CA SER A 115 -3.31 12.66 -6.79
C SER A 115 -3.53 12.47 -8.30
N VAL A 116 -4.71 11.97 -8.68
CA VAL A 116 -5.13 11.97 -10.11
C VAL A 116 -5.42 13.37 -10.61
N MET A 117 -5.61 14.36 -9.70
CA MET A 117 -5.83 15.77 -10.03
C MET A 117 -4.54 16.51 -10.37
N SER A 118 -3.35 15.92 -10.12
CA SER A 118 -2.07 16.54 -10.43
C SER A 118 -1.71 16.41 -11.92
N TYR A 119 -1.08 17.46 -12.48
CA TYR A 119 -0.49 17.45 -13.82
C TYR A 119 0.91 16.86 -13.84
N TRP A 120 1.58 16.84 -12.68
CA TRP A 120 3.01 16.52 -12.61
C TRP A 120 3.25 15.02 -12.57
N GLU A 121 4.29 14.61 -13.26
CA GLU A 121 4.67 13.20 -13.32
C GLU A 121 5.15 12.70 -11.95
N GLU A 122 4.88 11.45 -11.67
CA GLU A 122 5.24 10.78 -10.41
C GLU A 122 6.75 10.74 -10.17
N GLN A 123 7.57 10.85 -11.23
CA GLN A 123 9.02 10.88 -11.12
C GLN A 123 9.54 12.11 -10.35
N ASN A 124 8.79 13.21 -10.32
CA ASN A 124 9.17 14.39 -9.54
C ASN A 124 9.32 14.12 -8.04
N THR A 125 8.62 13.10 -7.52
CA THR A 125 8.72 12.65 -6.13
C THR A 125 9.43 11.30 -6.00
N GLY A 126 10.05 10.82 -7.08
CA GLY A 126 10.91 9.64 -7.09
C GLY A 126 10.18 8.31 -7.31
N GLN A 127 8.89 8.33 -7.64
CA GLN A 127 8.13 7.16 -8.07
C GLN A 127 8.33 6.90 -9.56
N ASP A 128 7.92 5.71 -10.04
CA ASP A 128 8.00 5.35 -11.45
C ASP A 128 6.93 4.31 -11.80
N PHE A 129 5.89 4.74 -12.49
CA PHE A 129 4.80 3.88 -12.93
C PHE A 129 5.04 3.27 -14.31
N LYS A 130 6.19 3.52 -14.91
CA LYS A 130 6.58 3.01 -16.24
C LYS A 130 5.49 3.25 -17.30
N GLY A 131 4.93 4.46 -17.29
CA GLY A 131 3.89 4.90 -18.21
C GLY A 131 2.51 4.30 -17.96
N ALA A 132 2.27 3.68 -16.80
CA ALA A 132 0.93 3.38 -16.33
C ALA A 132 0.32 4.62 -15.63
N TYR A 133 -0.99 4.62 -15.51
CA TYR A 133 -1.75 5.71 -14.91
C TYR A 133 -2.75 5.17 -13.89
N SER A 134 -3.04 5.92 -12.83
CA SER A 134 -4.11 5.53 -11.92
C SER A 134 -5.48 5.59 -12.61
N SER A 135 -6.33 4.66 -12.30
CA SER A 135 -7.71 4.57 -12.78
C SER A 135 -8.73 4.92 -11.68
N ALA A 136 -8.25 5.31 -10.51
CA ALA A 136 -9.03 5.58 -9.32
C ALA A 136 -8.37 6.71 -8.50
N PRO A 137 -9.09 7.35 -7.54
CA PRO A 137 -8.52 8.32 -6.61
C PRO A 137 -7.30 7.77 -5.87
N LEU A 138 -6.32 8.61 -5.64
CA LEU A 138 -5.11 8.33 -4.87
C LEU A 138 -5.17 9.00 -3.48
N LEU A 139 -4.08 8.95 -2.71
CA LEU A 139 -4.04 9.37 -1.30
C LEU A 139 -4.65 10.73 -1.04
N ASP A 140 -4.20 11.75 -1.79
CA ASP A 140 -4.63 13.13 -1.58
C ASP A 140 -6.06 13.36 -2.07
N ASP A 141 -6.44 12.70 -3.18
CA ASP A 141 -7.80 12.74 -3.70
C ASP A 141 -8.80 12.16 -2.69
N ILE A 142 -8.45 11.00 -2.10
CA ILE A 142 -9.29 10.34 -1.07
C ILE A 142 -9.45 11.25 0.12
N ALA A 143 -8.36 11.81 0.63
CA ALA A 143 -8.40 12.72 1.78
C ALA A 143 -9.23 13.99 1.49
N ALA A 144 -9.06 14.59 0.31
CA ALA A 144 -9.76 15.80 -0.09
C ALA A 144 -11.27 15.55 -0.30
N ILE A 145 -11.62 14.51 -1.05
CA ILE A 145 -13.03 14.22 -1.36
C ILE A 145 -13.81 13.76 -0.12
N GLN A 146 -13.17 13.02 0.78
CA GLN A 146 -13.78 12.64 2.06
C GLN A 146 -14.02 13.82 2.97
N LYS A 147 -13.19 14.86 2.90
CA LYS A 147 -13.43 16.12 3.62
C LYS A 147 -14.67 16.84 3.12
N LEU A 148 -15.00 16.72 1.82
CA LEU A 148 -16.18 17.34 1.22
C LEU A 148 -17.47 16.54 1.49
N TYR A 149 -17.43 15.22 1.37
CA TYR A 149 -18.61 14.37 1.32
C TYR A 149 -18.69 13.31 2.43
N GLY A 150 -17.69 13.21 3.29
CA GLY A 150 -17.55 12.14 4.27
C GLY A 150 -17.03 10.84 3.64
N ALA A 151 -16.41 10.03 4.47
CA ALA A 151 -15.87 8.74 4.07
C ALA A 151 -16.97 7.69 3.91
N ASN A 152 -16.86 6.82 2.92
CA ASN A 152 -17.71 5.65 2.80
C ASN A 152 -17.22 4.55 3.75
N LEU A 153 -17.87 4.40 4.88
CA LEU A 153 -17.57 3.39 5.91
C LEU A 153 -18.36 2.08 5.70
N THR A 154 -18.95 1.89 4.53
CA THR A 154 -19.71 0.67 4.17
C THR A 154 -19.08 -0.09 3.00
N THR A 155 -18.04 0.46 2.40
CA THR A 155 -17.29 -0.16 1.31
C THR A 155 -16.33 -1.19 1.85
N ARG A 156 -16.42 -2.44 1.39
CA ARG A 156 -15.47 -3.51 1.72
C ARG A 156 -15.28 -3.67 3.24
N THR A 157 -16.36 -4.00 3.95
CA THR A 157 -16.36 -4.21 5.41
C THR A 157 -16.04 -5.65 5.82
N GLY A 158 -15.78 -6.53 4.89
CA GLY A 158 -15.37 -7.92 5.11
C GLY A 158 -14.01 -8.15 4.50
N ASP A 159 -13.45 -9.34 4.71
CA ASP A 159 -12.11 -9.70 4.27
C ASP A 159 -11.89 -9.47 2.78
N THR A 160 -11.05 -8.52 2.43
CA THR A 160 -10.80 -8.05 1.07
C THR A 160 -9.40 -8.44 0.60
N VAL A 161 -9.30 -8.86 -0.66
CA VAL A 161 -8.03 -9.17 -1.31
C VAL A 161 -7.79 -8.20 -2.46
N TYR A 162 -6.63 -7.54 -2.44
CA TYR A 162 -6.14 -6.61 -3.46
C TYR A 162 -4.98 -7.23 -4.21
N GLY A 163 -4.91 -7.05 -5.52
CA GLY A 163 -3.88 -7.62 -6.38
C GLY A 163 -4.31 -8.92 -7.02
N PHE A 164 -3.53 -9.99 -6.87
CA PHE A 164 -3.95 -11.33 -7.33
C PHE A 164 -5.07 -11.88 -6.46
N ASN A 165 -5.92 -12.72 -7.06
CA ASN A 165 -7.08 -13.29 -6.37
C ASN A 165 -8.08 -12.25 -5.80
N SER A 166 -8.06 -11.04 -6.35
CA SER A 166 -8.90 -9.94 -5.89
C SER A 166 -10.39 -10.30 -5.90
N ASN A 167 -11.06 -10.01 -4.79
CA ASN A 167 -12.52 -10.10 -4.64
C ASN A 167 -13.21 -8.72 -4.61
N THR A 168 -12.47 -7.65 -4.98
CA THR A 168 -12.97 -6.27 -4.93
C THR A 168 -13.99 -5.93 -6.00
N GLU A 169 -14.10 -6.73 -7.07
CA GLU A 169 -14.88 -6.42 -8.27
C GLU A 169 -14.47 -5.11 -8.96
N ARG A 170 -13.23 -4.69 -8.75
CA ARG A 170 -12.61 -3.48 -9.33
C ARG A 170 -11.41 -3.85 -10.17
N ASP A 171 -11.43 -3.46 -11.45
CA ASP A 171 -10.36 -3.74 -12.38
C ASP A 171 -9.02 -3.09 -11.97
N PHE A 172 -9.07 -1.91 -11.35
CA PHE A 172 -7.88 -1.19 -10.90
C PHE A 172 -7.22 -1.77 -9.65
N TYR A 173 -7.94 -2.58 -8.87
CA TYR A 173 -7.40 -3.32 -7.73
C TYR A 173 -6.93 -4.74 -8.07
N SER A 174 -7.11 -5.19 -9.31
CA SER A 174 -6.95 -6.59 -9.68
C SER A 174 -5.77 -6.83 -10.60
N ALA A 175 -4.87 -7.73 -10.22
CA ALA A 175 -3.83 -8.27 -11.07
C ALA A 175 -4.27 -9.62 -11.67
N THR A 176 -4.08 -9.80 -12.98
CA THR A 176 -4.45 -11.02 -13.69
C THR A 176 -3.25 -11.74 -14.29
N SER A 177 -2.08 -11.11 -14.27
CA SER A 177 -0.83 -11.67 -14.78
C SER A 177 0.38 -10.98 -14.15
N SER A 178 1.56 -11.59 -14.27
CA SER A 178 2.83 -11.02 -13.84
C SER A 178 3.25 -9.74 -14.60
N SER A 179 2.53 -9.37 -15.64
CA SER A 179 2.72 -8.12 -16.38
C SER A 179 1.67 -7.06 -16.07
N SER A 180 0.74 -7.34 -15.15
CA SER A 180 -0.24 -6.35 -14.70
C SER A 180 0.46 -5.15 -14.08
N LYS A 181 0.03 -3.94 -14.45
CA LYS A 181 0.54 -2.69 -13.88
C LYS A 181 -0.54 -2.13 -12.95
N LEU A 182 -0.31 -2.23 -11.67
CA LEU A 182 -1.22 -1.73 -10.65
C LEU A 182 -0.80 -0.32 -10.24
N VAL A 183 -1.73 0.63 -10.20
CA VAL A 183 -1.54 1.96 -9.62
C VAL A 183 -2.81 2.33 -8.87
N PHE A 184 -2.76 2.26 -7.53
CA PHE A 184 -3.94 2.53 -6.71
C PHE A 184 -3.60 2.87 -5.26
N SER A 185 -4.56 3.52 -4.57
CA SER A 185 -4.60 3.64 -3.11
C SER A 185 -5.74 2.79 -2.56
N VAL A 186 -5.47 2.01 -1.53
CA VAL A 186 -6.48 1.21 -0.84
C VAL A 186 -7.36 2.13 -0.01
N TRP A 187 -8.69 2.03 -0.20
CA TRP A 187 -9.68 2.47 0.75
C TRP A 187 -10.53 1.27 1.15
N ASP A 188 -10.54 0.95 2.41
CA ASP A 188 -11.27 -0.16 3.01
C ASP A 188 -11.92 0.29 4.32
N ALA A 189 -13.11 -0.21 4.61
CA ALA A 189 -13.87 0.17 5.81
C ALA A 189 -13.76 -0.87 6.93
N GLY A 190 -12.97 -1.91 6.72
CA GLY A 190 -12.64 -2.93 7.72
C GLY A 190 -12.86 -4.35 7.24
N GLY A 191 -12.23 -5.26 7.91
CA GLY A 191 -12.13 -6.67 7.58
C GLY A 191 -10.81 -7.23 8.10
N ASN A 192 -10.40 -8.35 7.56
CA ASN A 192 -9.03 -8.85 7.65
C ASN A 192 -8.47 -8.93 6.22
N ASP A 193 -7.77 -7.88 5.82
CA ASP A 193 -7.50 -7.54 4.43
C ASP A 193 -6.12 -7.97 3.98
N THR A 194 -5.95 -8.23 2.69
CA THR A 194 -4.71 -8.78 2.14
C THR A 194 -4.25 -8.01 0.90
N LEU A 195 -2.99 -7.59 0.88
CA LEU A 195 -2.29 -7.24 -0.35
C LEU A 195 -1.64 -8.52 -0.90
N ASP A 196 -2.22 -9.09 -1.96
CA ASP A 196 -1.70 -10.29 -2.63
C ASP A 196 -0.95 -9.90 -3.90
N PHE A 197 0.39 -9.94 -3.83
CA PHE A 197 1.27 -9.69 -4.98
C PHE A 197 2.06 -10.93 -5.38
N SER A 198 1.56 -12.12 -5.02
CA SER A 198 2.19 -13.42 -5.19
C SER A 198 2.52 -13.80 -6.63
N GLY A 199 1.83 -13.22 -7.61
CA GLY A 199 2.05 -13.53 -9.03
C GLY A 199 3.16 -12.70 -9.69
N PHE A 200 3.82 -11.79 -8.98
CA PHE A 200 4.95 -11.03 -9.50
C PHE A 200 6.27 -11.74 -9.24
N SER A 201 7.27 -11.48 -10.10
CA SER A 201 8.62 -12.06 -9.99
C SER A 201 9.73 -11.02 -9.76
N GLN A 202 9.37 -9.75 -9.75
CA GLN A 202 10.28 -8.66 -9.44
C GLN A 202 10.42 -8.55 -7.93
N ASN A 203 11.56 -8.05 -7.46
CA ASN A 203 11.70 -7.66 -6.06
C ASN A 203 10.69 -6.55 -5.74
N GLN A 204 9.97 -6.71 -4.66
CA GLN A 204 8.91 -5.80 -4.23
C GLN A 204 9.25 -5.19 -2.87
N LYS A 205 8.67 -4.03 -2.58
CA LYS A 205 8.55 -3.47 -1.24
C LYS A 205 7.08 -3.34 -0.93
N ILE A 206 6.58 -4.11 0.01
CA ILE A 206 5.18 -4.07 0.46
C ILE A 206 5.14 -3.48 1.86
N ASN A 207 4.45 -2.36 2.04
CA ASN A 207 4.37 -1.66 3.32
C ASN A 207 2.89 -1.50 3.72
N LEU A 208 2.51 -2.10 4.85
CA LEU A 208 1.13 -2.10 5.36
C LEU A 208 0.78 -0.87 6.21
N ASN A 209 1.72 0.03 6.44
CA ASN A 209 1.44 1.27 7.16
C ASN A 209 0.57 2.21 6.32
N GLU A 210 -0.39 2.88 6.96
CA GLU A 210 -1.18 3.91 6.28
C GLU A 210 -0.28 5.00 5.68
N LYS A 211 -0.68 5.55 4.53
CA LYS A 211 0.04 6.56 3.73
C LYS A 211 1.39 6.12 3.17
N ALA A 212 1.85 4.93 3.51
CA ALA A 212 3.10 4.42 2.94
C ALA A 212 2.91 4.03 1.47
N LEU A 213 3.99 4.15 0.71
CA LEU A 213 4.08 3.72 -0.68
C LEU A 213 4.79 2.37 -0.77
N SER A 214 4.23 1.48 -1.57
CA SER A 214 4.78 0.17 -1.93
C SER A 214 5.26 0.16 -3.38
N ASP A 215 6.30 -0.65 -3.65
CA ASP A 215 6.88 -0.89 -4.97
C ASP A 215 6.42 -2.28 -5.44
N VAL A 216 5.54 -2.35 -6.42
CA VAL A 216 4.85 -3.59 -6.79
C VAL A 216 4.95 -3.87 -8.29
N GLY A 217 5.24 -5.14 -8.66
CA GLY A 217 5.25 -5.57 -10.05
C GLY A 217 6.32 -4.87 -10.89
N GLY A 218 7.42 -4.43 -10.25
CA GLY A 218 8.53 -3.72 -10.88
C GLY A 218 8.27 -2.25 -11.16
N LEU A 219 7.16 -1.68 -10.68
CA LEU A 219 6.92 -0.24 -10.58
C LEU A 219 7.44 0.26 -9.23
N LYS A 220 7.47 1.58 -9.05
CA LYS A 220 7.96 2.19 -7.81
C LYS A 220 6.92 3.16 -7.23
N GLY A 221 6.56 2.97 -5.96
CA GLY A 221 5.61 3.80 -5.23
C GLY A 221 4.19 3.78 -5.82
N ASN A 222 3.80 2.68 -6.42
CA ASN A 222 2.59 2.57 -7.24
C ASN A 222 1.36 2.05 -6.48
N VAL A 223 1.55 1.54 -5.27
CA VAL A 223 0.45 1.10 -4.40
C VAL A 223 0.60 1.78 -3.04
N SER A 224 -0.51 2.23 -2.48
CA SER A 224 -0.55 2.88 -1.16
C SER A 224 -1.81 2.50 -0.39
N ILE A 225 -1.82 2.82 0.90
CA ILE A 225 -2.95 2.62 1.80
C ILE A 225 -3.40 3.99 2.30
N ALA A 226 -4.69 4.30 2.15
CA ALA A 226 -5.22 5.60 2.55
C ALA A 226 -5.18 5.79 4.08
N ALA A 227 -5.24 7.04 4.51
CA ALA A 227 -5.27 7.39 5.93
C ALA A 227 -6.51 6.77 6.62
N GLY A 228 -6.30 6.20 7.80
CA GLY A 228 -7.34 5.56 8.60
C GLY A 228 -7.73 4.15 8.12
N VAL A 229 -7.02 3.57 7.15
CA VAL A 229 -7.21 2.20 6.68
C VAL A 229 -6.14 1.30 7.30
N THR A 230 -6.57 0.17 7.82
CA THR A 230 -5.68 -0.92 8.26
C THR A 230 -5.77 -2.06 7.26
N VAL A 231 -4.63 -2.61 6.87
CA VAL A 231 -4.52 -3.85 6.10
C VAL A 231 -3.62 -4.79 6.90
N GLU A 232 -4.07 -6.01 7.13
CA GLU A 232 -3.42 -6.93 8.07
C GLU A 232 -2.42 -7.87 7.39
N ASN A 233 -2.59 -8.14 6.10
CA ASN A 233 -1.83 -9.22 5.49
C ASN A 233 -1.12 -8.77 4.20
N ALA A 234 0.08 -9.33 3.97
CA ALA A 234 0.82 -9.16 2.73
C ALA A 234 1.39 -10.48 2.23
N ILE A 235 1.32 -10.66 0.91
CA ILE A 235 1.91 -11.80 0.22
C ILE A 235 2.82 -11.27 -0.88
N GLY A 236 4.12 -11.52 -0.75
CA GLY A 236 5.14 -11.27 -1.75
C GLY A 236 5.13 -12.29 -2.89
N GLY A 237 6.09 -12.19 -3.79
CA GLY A 237 6.11 -12.96 -5.01
C GLY A 237 7.22 -14.01 -5.07
N SER A 238 7.94 -14.00 -6.20
CA SER A 238 9.12 -14.86 -6.37
C SER A 238 10.42 -14.07 -6.52
N GLY A 239 10.39 -12.77 -6.28
CA GLY A 239 11.56 -11.91 -6.14
C GLY A 239 12.05 -11.91 -4.69
N SER A 240 13.17 -11.24 -4.42
CA SER A 240 13.58 -10.94 -3.05
C SER A 240 12.84 -9.71 -2.57
N ASP A 241 11.86 -9.90 -1.68
CA ASP A 241 10.89 -8.91 -1.29
C ASP A 241 11.20 -8.31 0.09
N LEU A 242 10.76 -7.08 0.31
CA LEU A 242 10.74 -6.41 1.60
C LEU A 242 9.28 -6.24 2.04
N LEU A 243 8.88 -6.95 3.10
CA LEU A 243 7.55 -6.86 3.68
C LEU A 243 7.64 -6.11 5.01
N ILE A 244 6.82 -5.07 5.16
CA ILE A 244 6.75 -4.24 6.36
C ILE A 244 5.31 -4.26 6.85
N GLY A 245 5.09 -4.84 8.02
CA GLY A 245 3.83 -4.84 8.74
C GLY A 245 3.51 -3.49 9.39
N ASN A 246 2.55 -3.47 10.28
CA ASN A 246 2.08 -2.29 10.98
C ASN A 246 1.86 -2.57 12.48
N ASP A 247 1.00 -1.79 13.16
CA ASP A 247 0.83 -1.88 14.62
C ASP A 247 -0.22 -2.93 15.06
N VAL A 248 -0.77 -3.74 14.13
CA VAL A 248 -1.69 -4.83 14.46
C VAL A 248 -1.09 -6.18 14.12
N ALA A 249 -1.69 -7.26 14.60
CA ALA A 249 -1.23 -8.61 14.25
C ALA A 249 -1.33 -8.87 12.75
N ASN A 250 -0.19 -9.09 12.10
CA ASN A 250 -0.07 -9.28 10.67
C ASN A 250 0.19 -10.75 10.27
N VAL A 251 -0.18 -11.09 9.05
CA VAL A 251 0.27 -12.29 8.35
C VAL A 251 1.11 -11.87 7.14
N LEU A 252 2.43 -12.06 7.24
CA LEU A 252 3.36 -11.73 6.17
C LEU A 252 3.93 -12.99 5.55
N LYS A 253 3.91 -13.07 4.21
CA LYS A 253 4.48 -14.18 3.44
C LYS A 253 5.41 -13.64 2.37
N GLY A 254 6.71 -13.87 2.50
CA GLY A 254 7.73 -13.47 1.53
C GLY A 254 7.51 -14.14 0.19
N GLY A 255 7.49 -15.46 0.17
CA GLY A 255 7.21 -16.24 -1.03
C GLY A 255 8.41 -17.05 -1.49
N ALA A 256 9.03 -16.69 -2.57
CA ALA A 256 10.31 -17.27 -3.00
C ALA A 256 11.29 -16.13 -3.25
N GLY A 257 12.57 -16.39 -3.00
CA GLY A 257 13.61 -15.37 -3.04
C GLY A 257 14.23 -15.23 -1.66
N ASN A 258 15.08 -14.25 -1.47
CA ASN A 258 15.64 -13.96 -0.15
C ASN A 258 14.91 -12.73 0.39
N ASP A 259 13.95 -12.98 1.26
CA ASP A 259 13.00 -11.97 1.71
C ASP A 259 13.42 -11.33 3.04
N ILE A 260 13.00 -10.10 3.26
CA ILE A 260 13.19 -9.38 4.51
C ILE A 260 11.81 -9.03 5.07
N LEU A 261 11.53 -9.49 6.30
CA LEU A 261 10.25 -9.33 6.94
C LEU A 261 10.39 -8.53 8.24
N TYR A 262 9.62 -7.45 8.36
CA TYR A 262 9.40 -6.68 9.58
C TYR A 262 7.94 -6.87 9.99
N GLY A 263 7.67 -7.53 11.12
CA GLY A 263 6.30 -7.70 11.62
C GLY A 263 5.68 -6.38 12.04
N GLY A 264 6.42 -5.58 12.81
CA GLY A 264 5.94 -4.39 13.48
C GLY A 264 5.44 -4.72 14.87
N LEU A 265 4.50 -3.93 15.39
CA LEU A 265 3.85 -4.28 16.65
C LEU A 265 2.77 -5.34 16.41
N GLY A 266 2.48 -6.14 17.42
CA GLY A 266 1.45 -7.17 17.31
C GLY A 266 1.93 -8.53 17.76
N ALA A 267 1.22 -9.57 17.36
CA ALA A 267 1.66 -10.95 17.44
C ALA A 267 1.59 -11.52 16.02
N ASP A 268 2.68 -11.36 15.30
CA ASP A 268 2.71 -11.56 13.87
C ASP A 268 2.96 -13.03 13.51
N GLN A 269 2.47 -13.39 12.35
CA GLN A 269 2.77 -14.67 11.73
C GLN A 269 3.59 -14.43 10.47
N LEU A 270 4.85 -14.85 10.48
CA LEU A 270 5.82 -14.55 9.45
C LEU A 270 6.26 -15.84 8.75
N TRP A 271 6.11 -15.89 7.43
CA TRP A 271 6.63 -16.93 6.55
C TRP A 271 7.69 -16.33 5.62
N GLY A 272 8.92 -16.78 5.72
CA GLY A 272 9.96 -16.44 4.76
C GLY A 272 9.65 -17.09 3.40
N GLY A 273 9.42 -18.38 3.42
CA GLY A 273 9.14 -19.16 2.22
C GLY A 273 10.38 -19.90 1.71
N ALA A 274 10.65 -19.78 0.42
CA ALA A 274 11.78 -20.44 -0.20
C ALA A 274 12.92 -19.47 -0.46
N GLY A 275 14.06 -19.66 0.19
CA GLY A 275 15.22 -18.80 0.08
C GLY A 275 15.92 -18.61 1.40
N ALA A 276 16.84 -17.67 1.47
CA ALA A 276 17.51 -17.30 2.71
C ALA A 276 16.87 -16.00 3.23
N ASP A 277 15.96 -16.15 4.17
CA ASP A 277 15.10 -15.08 4.62
C ASP A 277 15.61 -14.43 5.91
N THR A 278 15.24 -13.17 6.13
CA THR A 278 15.65 -12.42 7.32
C THR A 278 14.43 -11.82 8.00
N PHE A 279 14.24 -12.21 9.26
CA PHE A 279 13.22 -11.67 10.15
C PHE A 279 13.86 -10.62 11.04
N VAL A 280 13.42 -9.36 10.91
CA VAL A 280 14.12 -8.20 11.49
C VAL A 280 13.29 -7.59 12.62
N TYR A 281 13.96 -7.26 13.73
CA TYR A 281 13.37 -6.61 14.90
C TYR A 281 14.16 -5.36 15.27
N GLY A 282 13.47 -4.24 15.35
CA GLY A 282 14.04 -2.92 15.66
C GLY A 282 13.65 -2.38 17.03
N ASP A 283 12.63 -2.96 17.68
CA ASP A 283 12.16 -2.59 19.02
C ASP A 283 11.79 -3.84 19.83
N ILE A 284 12.00 -3.79 21.15
CA ILE A 284 11.62 -4.89 22.07
C ILE A 284 10.09 -5.11 22.05
N ALA A 285 9.32 -4.06 21.82
CA ALA A 285 7.87 -4.14 21.80
C ALA A 285 7.31 -4.86 20.56
N GLU A 286 8.11 -5.02 19.49
CA GLU A 286 7.67 -5.69 18.26
C GLU A 286 7.36 -7.18 18.47
N SER A 287 8.03 -7.83 19.43
CA SER A 287 7.74 -9.22 19.78
C SER A 287 7.88 -9.43 21.29
N SER A 288 6.94 -8.88 22.05
CA SER A 288 6.97 -8.97 23.51
C SER A 288 6.70 -10.40 24.01
N ALA A 289 7.20 -10.75 25.20
CA ALA A 289 6.93 -12.06 25.79
C ALA A 289 5.43 -12.35 26.04
N ALA A 290 4.59 -11.30 26.12
CA ALA A 290 3.15 -11.43 26.28
C ALA A 290 2.40 -11.65 24.96
N ALA A 291 2.97 -11.18 23.85
CA ALA A 291 2.41 -11.27 22.49
C ALA A 291 3.56 -11.55 21.50
N PRO A 292 4.15 -12.76 21.53
CA PRO A 292 5.30 -13.08 20.71
C PRO A 292 4.90 -13.37 19.27
N ASP A 293 5.75 -12.95 18.35
CA ASP A 293 5.65 -13.36 16.95
C ASP A 293 5.90 -14.85 16.75
N THR A 294 5.46 -15.34 15.62
CA THR A 294 5.70 -16.73 15.22
C THR A 294 6.32 -16.78 13.83
N LEU A 295 7.56 -17.25 13.72
CA LEU A 295 8.19 -17.63 12.48
C LEU A 295 7.70 -19.02 12.09
N ARG A 296 6.98 -19.11 10.97
CA ARG A 296 6.14 -20.28 10.65
C ARG A 296 6.86 -21.38 9.87
N ASP A 297 7.98 -21.07 9.24
CA ASP A 297 8.70 -21.97 8.34
C ASP A 297 10.23 -21.79 8.41
N PHE A 298 10.75 -21.36 9.56
CA PHE A 298 12.17 -21.05 9.78
C PHE A 298 13.08 -22.24 9.52
N VAL A 299 14.10 -22.05 8.68
CA VAL A 299 15.11 -23.06 8.30
C VAL A 299 16.50 -22.64 8.82
N SER A 300 16.98 -23.33 9.88
CA SER A 300 18.30 -23.07 10.44
C SER A 300 19.43 -23.25 9.42
N GLY A 301 20.39 -22.34 9.47
CA GLY A 301 21.53 -22.32 8.54
C GLY A 301 21.22 -21.69 7.18
N GLN A 302 19.94 -21.35 6.91
CA GLN A 302 19.48 -20.65 5.73
C GLN A 302 18.92 -19.28 6.13
N ASP A 303 17.97 -19.26 7.04
CA ASP A 303 17.30 -18.03 7.50
C ASP A 303 18.04 -17.37 8.66
N LYS A 304 17.72 -16.09 8.89
CA LYS A 304 18.27 -15.27 9.97
C LYS A 304 17.19 -14.57 10.78
N ILE A 305 17.46 -14.43 12.07
CA ILE A 305 16.75 -13.52 12.96
C ILE A 305 17.70 -12.36 13.25
N ASP A 306 17.38 -11.17 12.75
CA ASP A 306 18.22 -9.98 12.90
C ASP A 306 17.69 -9.12 14.06
N LEU A 307 18.46 -9.06 15.12
CA LEU A 307 18.21 -8.27 16.32
C LEU A 307 19.12 -7.06 16.44
N SER A 308 19.91 -6.74 15.39
CA SER A 308 20.88 -5.63 15.43
C SER A 308 20.23 -4.27 15.72
N GLY A 309 18.95 -4.11 15.37
CA GLY A 309 18.14 -2.92 15.74
C GLY A 309 17.91 -2.76 17.24
N LEU A 310 18.04 -3.85 18.02
CA LEU A 310 17.84 -3.83 19.48
C LEU A 310 19.07 -3.34 20.25
N ASP A 311 20.18 -3.10 19.59
CA ASP A 311 21.42 -2.54 20.21
C ASP A 311 21.15 -1.24 20.99
N ALA A 312 20.21 -0.43 20.53
CA ALA A 312 19.85 0.84 21.15
C ALA A 312 19.26 0.67 22.58
N PHE A 313 18.75 -0.50 22.91
CA PHE A 313 18.11 -0.81 24.19
C PHE A 313 19.11 -1.35 25.25
N VAL A 314 20.36 -1.62 24.84
CA VAL A 314 21.40 -2.16 25.73
C VAL A 314 22.62 -1.24 25.75
N ASN A 315 22.99 -0.73 26.94
CA ASN A 315 24.21 0.06 27.09
C ASN A 315 25.46 -0.77 26.72
N GLY A 316 26.10 -0.41 25.62
CA GLY A 316 27.34 -1.08 25.15
C GLY A 316 27.13 -2.08 24.00
N GLY A 317 25.94 -2.10 23.41
CA GLY A 317 25.54 -3.01 22.33
C GLY A 317 24.95 -4.32 22.84
N LEU A 318 24.13 -4.96 22.01
CA LEU A 318 23.48 -6.23 22.33
C LEU A 318 24.48 -7.38 22.26
N VAL A 319 24.77 -7.99 23.41
CA VAL A 319 25.57 -9.22 23.51
C VAL A 319 24.71 -10.27 24.21
N LEU A 320 24.28 -11.28 23.46
CA LEU A 320 23.47 -12.36 24.01
C LEU A 320 24.32 -13.37 24.80
N GLN A 321 23.97 -13.56 26.08
CA GLN A 321 24.49 -14.64 26.89
C GLN A 321 23.48 -15.79 26.94
N TYR A 322 23.77 -16.85 26.18
CA TYR A 322 22.89 -18.02 26.13
C TYR A 322 22.97 -18.83 27.43
N VAL A 323 21.82 -19.10 28.04
CA VAL A 323 21.65 -19.80 29.31
C VAL A 323 20.50 -20.80 29.27
N ASP A 324 20.46 -21.76 30.19
CA ASP A 324 19.35 -22.71 30.31
C ASP A 324 18.18 -22.15 31.17
N ALA A 325 18.45 -21.13 31.99
CA ALA A 325 17.45 -20.43 32.77
C ALA A 325 17.93 -19.00 33.08
N PHE A 326 17.02 -18.05 33.10
CA PHE A 326 17.31 -16.67 33.49
C PHE A 326 17.76 -16.59 34.96
N ALA A 327 18.79 -15.78 35.22
CA ALA A 327 19.40 -15.57 36.52
C ALA A 327 19.41 -14.08 36.93
N GLY A 328 18.56 -13.25 36.25
CA GLY A 328 18.43 -11.83 36.56
C GLY A 328 19.62 -11.00 36.09
N LYS A 329 20.09 -11.26 34.86
CA LYS A 329 21.10 -10.45 34.18
C LYS A 329 20.61 -10.05 32.81
N ALA A 330 20.65 -8.76 32.51
CA ALA A 330 20.32 -8.23 31.20
C ALA A 330 21.18 -8.87 30.10
N GLY A 331 20.56 -9.16 28.95
CA GLY A 331 21.19 -9.80 27.82
C GLY A 331 21.25 -11.33 27.88
N GLN A 332 20.67 -11.96 28.91
CA GLN A 332 20.50 -13.41 28.94
C GLN A 332 19.48 -13.84 27.90
N ALA A 333 19.79 -14.90 27.14
CA ALA A 333 18.92 -15.47 26.12
C ALA A 333 18.73 -16.97 26.32
N ILE A 334 17.50 -17.43 26.16
CA ILE A 334 17.16 -18.86 26.14
C ILE A 334 16.73 -19.21 24.72
N LEU A 335 17.42 -20.17 24.13
CA LEU A 335 17.08 -20.75 22.84
C LEU A 335 16.64 -22.19 23.08
N SER A 336 15.40 -22.50 22.77
CA SER A 336 14.81 -23.83 23.02
C SER A 336 14.29 -24.48 21.73
N TYR A 337 14.21 -25.81 21.73
CA TYR A 337 13.60 -26.58 20.66
C TYR A 337 13.04 -27.91 21.18
N ASP A 338 11.80 -28.19 20.86
CA ASP A 338 11.16 -29.49 21.10
C ASP A 338 11.03 -30.27 19.78
N ALA A 339 11.79 -31.33 19.65
CA ALA A 339 11.84 -32.15 18.45
C ALA A 339 10.52 -32.91 18.18
N ALA A 340 9.69 -33.13 19.20
CA ALA A 340 8.43 -33.84 19.05
C ALA A 340 7.34 -32.96 18.39
N SER A 341 7.24 -31.70 18.80
CA SER A 341 6.33 -30.69 18.25
C SER A 341 6.94 -29.89 17.10
N LYS A 342 8.25 -29.97 16.90
CA LYS A 342 9.04 -29.11 16.01
C LYS A 342 8.92 -27.62 16.35
N ALA A 343 8.58 -27.30 17.57
CA ALA A 343 8.47 -25.93 18.06
C ALA A 343 9.77 -25.49 18.69
N GLY A 344 10.24 -24.31 18.29
CA GLY A 344 11.36 -23.61 18.89
C GLY A 344 10.93 -22.32 19.56
N SER A 345 11.81 -21.72 20.35
CA SER A 345 11.64 -20.35 20.83
C SER A 345 12.98 -19.68 21.10
N LEU A 346 13.01 -18.37 20.93
CA LEU A 346 14.02 -17.48 21.46
C LEU A 346 13.35 -16.58 22.50
N ALA A 347 13.93 -16.46 23.69
CA ALA A 347 13.47 -15.56 24.74
C ALA A 347 14.65 -14.77 25.30
N ILE A 348 14.51 -13.47 25.54
CA ILE A 348 15.59 -12.59 25.97
C ILE A 348 15.11 -11.75 27.16
N ASP A 349 15.92 -11.73 28.23
CA ASP A 349 15.78 -10.86 29.41
C ASP A 349 16.65 -9.60 29.18
N PHE A 350 16.03 -8.50 28.76
CA PHE A 350 16.68 -7.21 28.58
C PHE A 350 16.76 -6.40 29.87
N SER A 351 15.80 -6.57 30.80
CA SER A 351 15.70 -5.82 32.02
C SER A 351 16.61 -6.36 33.15
N GLY A 352 16.94 -7.65 33.09
CA GLY A 352 17.72 -8.33 34.11
C GLY A 352 16.90 -8.70 35.38
N ASP A 353 15.60 -8.94 35.19
CA ASP A 353 14.69 -9.31 36.29
C ASP A 353 14.35 -10.81 36.36
N ALA A 354 15.03 -11.61 35.56
CA ALA A 354 14.84 -13.04 35.37
C ALA A 354 13.53 -13.43 34.63
N HIS A 355 12.94 -12.50 33.89
CA HIS A 355 11.81 -12.77 33.01
C HIS A 355 12.15 -12.35 31.55
N ALA A 356 11.51 -12.97 30.59
CA ALA A 356 11.66 -12.54 29.21
C ALA A 356 10.90 -11.23 28.94
N ASP A 357 11.57 -10.24 28.36
CA ASP A 357 10.96 -9.02 27.83
C ASP A 357 10.59 -9.18 26.37
N PHE A 358 11.40 -9.95 25.63
CA PHE A 358 11.27 -10.23 24.21
C PHE A 358 11.20 -11.75 23.97
N ALA A 359 10.34 -12.20 23.08
CA ALA A 359 10.25 -13.61 22.74
C ALA A 359 9.78 -13.82 21.30
N ILE A 360 10.31 -14.83 20.62
CA ILE A 360 9.89 -15.30 19.30
C ILE A 360 9.57 -16.77 19.40
N ASN A 361 8.43 -17.20 18.83
CA ASN A 361 8.11 -18.59 18.59
C ASN A 361 8.56 -19.01 17.18
N LEU A 362 9.00 -20.25 17.02
CA LEU A 362 9.42 -20.79 15.74
C LEU A 362 8.73 -22.13 15.47
N ILE A 363 8.29 -22.32 14.24
CA ILE A 363 8.09 -23.67 13.68
C ILE A 363 9.39 -24.00 12.97
N GLY A 364 10.24 -24.75 13.62
CA GLY A 364 11.64 -25.01 13.22
C GLY A 364 12.60 -24.86 14.38
N GLN A 365 13.85 -25.18 14.17
CA GLN A 365 14.94 -25.03 15.14
C GLN A 365 15.81 -23.86 14.71
N ALA A 366 16.07 -22.92 15.60
CA ALA A 366 17.14 -21.94 15.41
C ALA A 366 18.39 -22.34 16.23
N THR A 367 19.55 -21.91 15.79
CA THR A 367 20.83 -21.99 16.50
C THR A 367 21.38 -20.60 16.74
N GLN A 368 22.40 -20.49 17.61
CA GLN A 368 23.04 -19.19 17.86
C GLN A 368 23.64 -18.55 16.57
N ALA A 369 24.02 -19.36 15.59
CA ALA A 369 24.57 -18.89 14.32
C ALA A 369 23.50 -18.27 13.38
N ASP A 370 22.23 -18.48 13.68
CA ASP A 370 21.13 -17.92 12.93
C ASP A 370 20.67 -16.56 13.47
N ILE A 371 21.16 -16.16 14.65
CA ILE A 371 20.87 -14.89 15.31
C ILE A 371 21.96 -13.87 14.98
N VAL A 372 21.54 -12.71 14.45
CA VAL A 372 22.39 -11.56 14.17
C VAL A 372 22.13 -10.50 15.26
N VAL A 373 23.18 -9.99 15.90
CA VAL A 373 23.15 -8.95 16.93
C VAL A 373 24.20 -7.91 16.62
#